data_9398b171368ac4b8234f7af1a8f1fc52
#
_entry.id   9398b171368ac4b8234f7af1a8f1fc52
#
_cell.length_a   1.000
_cell.length_b   1.000
_cell.length_c   1.000
_cell.angle_alpha   90.00
_cell.angle_beta   90.00
_cell.angle_gamma   90.00
#
_symmetry.space_group_name_H-M   'P 1'
#
loop_
_entity.id
_entity.type
_entity.pdbx_description
1 polymer ?
#
loop_
_entity_poly.entity_id
_entity_poly.type
_entity_poly.pdbx_seq_one_letter_code
_entity_poly.pdbx_strand_id
1 'polypeptide(L)'
;AELAPQELRELMFARNAPSVNEALQGSRVAICGLGGLGSNVAILLARAGVGELFLIDFDVVEPTNLNRQQYEIGDLYKPKTDALREKIARINPFVRVQTLNERLTAQNVAEILKNERIICECFDDVAAKAMIFDALGGTDRFLICASGMAGGGDANEIRTARLGKNVFVCGDRKSAAAQGVGLLAPRVAICAAHQANVALRLILGEEG
;
A
#
# COMPACT_ATOMS: atom_id res chain seq x y z
N ALA A 1 15.99 4.37 -30.13
CA ALA A 1 15.03 5.48 -30.24
C ALA A 1 14.35 5.61 -28.88
N GLU A 2 14.27 6.82 -28.31
CA GLU A 2 13.46 7.10 -27.11
C GLU A 2 11.99 7.06 -27.51
N LEU A 3 11.17 6.34 -26.73
CA LEU A 3 9.72 6.32 -26.91
C LEU A 3 9.11 7.67 -26.48
N ALA A 4 8.15 8.17 -27.22
CA ALA A 4 7.36 9.31 -26.76
C ALA A 4 6.59 8.93 -25.48
N PRO A 5 6.36 9.87 -24.53
CA PRO A 5 5.69 9.55 -23.26
C PRO A 5 4.32 8.88 -23.44
N GLN A 6 3.54 9.31 -24.41
CA GLN A 6 2.23 8.70 -24.70
C GLN A 6 2.37 7.27 -25.21
N GLU A 7 3.30 7.03 -26.15
CA GLU A 7 3.60 5.71 -26.68
C GLU A 7 4.10 4.75 -25.56
N LEU A 8 4.99 5.24 -24.68
CA LEU A 8 5.45 4.48 -23.53
C LEU A 8 4.27 4.06 -22.63
N ARG A 9 3.35 4.99 -22.34
CA ARG A 9 2.17 4.72 -21.52
C ARG A 9 1.26 3.66 -22.15
N GLU A 10 0.98 3.79 -23.44
CA GLU A 10 0.17 2.82 -24.18
C GLU A 10 0.79 1.42 -24.15
N LEU A 11 2.09 1.32 -24.42
CA LEU A 11 2.82 0.05 -24.42
C LEU A 11 2.92 -0.58 -23.01
N MET A 12 3.10 0.22 -21.96
CA MET A 12 3.16 -0.29 -20.59
C MET A 12 1.89 -1.04 -20.19
N PHE A 13 0.74 -0.61 -20.66
CA PHE A 13 -0.56 -1.15 -20.28
C PHE A 13 -1.30 -1.87 -21.43
N ALA A 14 -0.61 -2.16 -22.53
CA ALA A 14 -1.19 -2.79 -23.72
C ALA A 14 -1.78 -4.20 -23.48
N ARG A 15 -1.39 -4.87 -22.40
CA ARG A 15 -1.90 -6.20 -22.03
C ARG A 15 -3.19 -6.15 -21.20
N ASN A 16 -3.57 -5.00 -20.70
CA ASN A 16 -4.82 -4.81 -19.97
C ASN A 16 -5.97 -4.50 -20.93
N ALA A 17 -7.19 -4.84 -20.54
CA ALA A 17 -8.37 -4.34 -21.25
C ALA A 17 -8.45 -2.79 -21.12
N PRO A 18 -8.90 -2.07 -22.16
CA PRO A 18 -8.99 -0.60 -22.11
C PRO A 18 -9.82 -0.07 -20.94
N SER A 19 -10.94 -0.71 -20.60
CA SER A 19 -11.80 -0.35 -19.47
C SER A 19 -11.09 -0.49 -18.12
N VAL A 20 -10.20 -1.48 -17.97
CA VAL A 20 -9.36 -1.65 -16.80
C VAL A 20 -8.37 -0.50 -16.66
N ASN A 21 -7.70 -0.14 -17.74
CA ASN A 21 -6.75 0.98 -17.75
C ASN A 21 -7.45 2.31 -17.40
N GLU A 22 -8.63 2.56 -17.94
CA GLU A 22 -9.41 3.77 -17.66
C GLU A 22 -9.81 3.83 -16.18
N ALA A 23 -10.35 2.75 -15.62
CA ALA A 23 -10.72 2.67 -14.21
C ALA A 23 -9.52 2.91 -13.27
N LEU A 24 -8.39 2.26 -13.54
CA LEU A 24 -7.18 2.40 -12.74
C LEU A 24 -6.60 3.82 -12.82
N GLN A 25 -6.50 4.40 -14.02
CA GLN A 25 -5.98 5.74 -14.24
C GLN A 25 -6.84 6.84 -13.59
N GLY A 26 -8.14 6.62 -13.49
CA GLY A 26 -9.09 7.51 -12.81
C GLY A 26 -9.12 7.35 -11.28
N SER A 27 -8.39 6.39 -10.73
CA SER A 27 -8.47 6.04 -9.32
C SER A 27 -7.37 6.66 -8.46
N ARG A 28 -7.66 6.73 -7.13
CA ARG A 28 -6.75 7.19 -6.10
C ARG A 28 -6.79 6.23 -4.90
N VAL A 29 -5.63 5.92 -4.33
CA VAL A 29 -5.48 5.08 -3.14
C VAL A 29 -4.57 5.77 -2.14
N ALA A 30 -4.99 5.86 -0.88
CA ALA A 30 -4.15 6.29 0.24
C ALA A 30 -3.44 5.08 0.87
N ILE A 31 -2.17 5.26 1.22
CA ILE A 31 -1.34 4.24 1.87
C ILE A 31 -0.77 4.84 3.14
N CYS A 32 -1.22 4.32 4.27
CA CYS A 32 -0.88 4.79 5.60
C CYS A 32 0.18 3.88 6.23
N GLY A 33 1.40 4.38 6.36
CA GLY A 33 2.59 3.61 6.71
C GLY A 33 3.29 3.06 5.46
N LEU A 34 4.59 3.36 5.30
CA LEU A 34 5.40 2.98 4.13
C LEU A 34 6.53 2.00 4.51
N GLY A 35 6.26 1.17 5.50
CA GLY A 35 7.13 0.08 5.93
C GLY A 35 7.09 -1.13 4.98
N GLY A 36 7.25 -2.33 5.54
CA GLY A 36 7.25 -3.59 4.79
C GLY A 36 6.00 -3.81 3.94
N LEU A 37 4.83 -3.47 4.49
CA LEU A 37 3.56 -3.57 3.75
C LEU A 37 3.42 -2.42 2.75
N GLY A 38 3.36 -1.18 3.24
CA GLY A 38 2.98 -0.04 2.41
C GLY A 38 3.94 0.28 1.28
N SER A 39 5.25 0.09 1.44
CA SER A 39 6.19 0.26 0.35
C SER A 39 5.96 -0.75 -0.78
N ASN A 40 5.64 -2.02 -0.44
CA ASN A 40 5.27 -3.03 -1.43
C ASN A 40 3.92 -2.74 -2.08
N VAL A 41 2.89 -2.37 -1.31
CA VAL A 41 1.56 -1.97 -1.84
C VAL A 41 1.70 -0.83 -2.83
N ALA A 42 2.46 0.22 -2.50
CA ALA A 42 2.65 1.37 -3.37
C ALA A 42 3.28 1.00 -4.72
N ILE A 43 4.33 0.17 -4.70
CA ILE A 43 4.99 -0.30 -5.93
C ILE A 43 4.05 -1.18 -6.77
N LEU A 44 3.28 -2.07 -6.14
CA LEU A 44 2.33 -2.93 -6.85
C LEU A 44 1.22 -2.11 -7.52
N LEU A 45 0.63 -1.15 -6.82
CA LEU A 45 -0.41 -0.26 -7.36
C LEU A 45 0.13 0.66 -8.46
N ALA A 46 1.36 1.19 -8.30
CA ALA A 46 2.01 1.98 -9.35
C ALA A 46 2.25 1.16 -10.62
N ARG A 47 2.70 -0.09 -10.50
CA ARG A 47 2.89 -1.01 -11.63
C ARG A 47 1.56 -1.41 -12.29
N ALA A 48 0.49 -1.54 -11.52
CA ALA A 48 -0.85 -1.82 -12.05
C ALA A 48 -1.45 -0.64 -12.83
N GLY A 49 -0.96 0.59 -12.63
CA GLY A 49 -1.43 1.77 -13.34
C GLY A 49 -2.47 2.60 -12.60
N VAL A 50 -2.56 2.46 -11.28
CA VAL A 50 -3.38 3.36 -10.44
C VAL A 50 -2.91 4.80 -10.66
N GLY A 51 -3.85 5.69 -10.98
CA GLY A 51 -3.52 7.05 -11.44
C GLY A 51 -2.96 7.96 -10.37
N GLU A 52 -3.33 7.76 -9.11
CA GLU A 52 -2.85 8.59 -8.01
C GLU A 52 -2.65 7.79 -6.72
N LEU A 53 -1.52 8.02 -6.05
CA LEU A 53 -1.20 7.46 -4.75
C LEU A 53 -0.97 8.58 -3.74
N PHE A 54 -1.60 8.46 -2.56
CA PHE A 54 -1.34 9.33 -1.43
C PHE A 54 -0.55 8.57 -0.38
N LEU A 55 0.73 8.91 -0.24
CA LEU A 55 1.70 8.23 0.61
C LEU A 55 1.88 8.98 1.92
N ILE A 56 1.61 8.32 3.05
CA ILE A 56 1.67 8.92 4.39
C ILE A 56 2.60 8.11 5.27
N ASP A 57 3.66 8.72 5.75
CA ASP A 57 4.60 8.17 6.74
C ASP A 57 5.40 9.32 7.35
N PHE A 58 5.99 9.12 8.53
CA PHE A 58 6.81 10.11 9.21
C PHE A 58 8.26 9.66 9.42
N ASP A 59 8.57 8.41 9.07
CA ASP A 59 9.89 7.80 9.26
C ASP A 59 10.87 8.14 8.14
N VAL A 60 12.15 7.91 8.45
CA VAL A 60 13.24 7.84 7.47
C VAL A 60 13.58 6.38 7.16
N VAL A 61 14.27 6.18 6.05
CA VAL A 61 14.79 4.85 5.66
C VAL A 61 15.98 4.49 6.54
N GLU A 62 15.91 3.31 7.17
CA GLU A 62 16.97 2.77 8.02
C GLU A 62 17.57 1.48 7.44
N PRO A 63 18.82 1.11 7.79
CA PRO A 63 19.42 -0.16 7.33
C PRO A 63 18.57 -1.39 7.61
N THR A 64 17.88 -1.43 8.77
CA THR A 64 16.98 -2.51 9.19
C THR A 64 15.72 -2.65 8.33
N ASN A 65 15.44 -1.67 7.48
CA ASN A 65 14.28 -1.68 6.58
C ASN A 65 14.57 -2.43 5.27
N LEU A 66 15.83 -2.46 4.84
CA LEU A 66 16.23 -2.93 3.51
C LEU A 66 15.95 -4.42 3.26
N ASN A 67 15.78 -5.20 4.32
CA ASN A 67 15.50 -6.64 4.21
C ASN A 67 14.09 -6.99 3.71
N ARG A 68 13.13 -6.02 3.74
CA ARG A 68 11.72 -6.30 3.38
C ARG A 68 10.94 -5.12 2.81
N GLN A 69 11.50 -3.92 2.84
CA GLN A 69 10.89 -2.70 2.31
C GLN A 69 11.46 -2.37 0.92
N GLN A 70 10.76 -1.60 0.13
CA GLN A 70 11.13 -1.28 -1.25
C GLN A 70 12.14 -0.12 -1.34
N TYR A 71 13.09 -0.08 -0.44
CA TYR A 71 14.17 0.91 -0.40
C TYR A 71 15.52 0.27 -0.75
N GLU A 72 16.45 1.11 -1.18
CA GLU A 72 17.81 0.74 -1.58
C GLU A 72 18.83 1.43 -0.66
N ILE A 73 20.09 1.00 -0.73
CA ILE A 73 21.19 1.60 0.06
C ILE A 73 21.29 3.12 -0.18
N GLY A 74 21.04 3.58 -1.42
CA GLY A 74 21.03 4.99 -1.77
C GLY A 74 19.87 5.82 -1.18
N ASP A 75 18.89 5.16 -0.57
CA ASP A 75 17.75 5.81 0.08
C ASP A 75 17.94 6.02 1.58
N LEU A 76 19.02 5.49 2.17
CA LEU A 76 19.27 5.58 3.62
C LEU A 76 19.18 7.03 4.11
N TYR A 77 18.47 7.19 5.22
CA TYR A 77 18.21 8.45 5.93
C TYR A 77 17.34 9.48 5.20
N LYS A 78 16.84 9.17 3.99
CA LYS A 78 15.79 9.98 3.36
C LYS A 78 14.43 9.72 4.03
N PRO A 79 13.51 10.70 4.05
CA PRO A 79 12.11 10.44 4.36
C PRO A 79 11.56 9.32 3.49
N LYS A 80 10.86 8.35 4.08
CA LYS A 80 10.26 7.22 3.33
C LYS A 80 9.34 7.68 2.21
N THR A 81 8.59 8.74 2.46
CA THR A 81 7.70 9.38 1.48
C THR A 81 8.44 9.86 0.24
N ASP A 82 9.59 10.50 0.41
CA ASP A 82 10.39 11.04 -0.70
C ASP A 82 11.09 9.92 -1.48
N ALA A 83 11.74 9.00 -0.77
CA ALA A 83 12.41 7.85 -1.38
C ALA A 83 11.44 7.01 -2.23
N LEU A 84 10.22 6.77 -1.72
CA LEU A 84 9.23 5.98 -2.44
C LEU A 84 8.63 6.74 -3.63
N ARG A 85 8.38 8.05 -3.51
CA ARG A 85 7.95 8.90 -4.61
C ARG A 85 8.97 8.88 -5.76
N GLU A 86 10.26 9.05 -5.45
CA GLU A 86 11.34 8.98 -6.44
C GLU A 86 11.41 7.61 -7.14
N LYS A 87 11.23 6.54 -6.38
CA LYS A 87 11.21 5.17 -6.92
C LYS A 87 10.01 4.94 -7.84
N ILE A 88 8.82 5.36 -7.43
CA ILE A 88 7.60 5.26 -8.25
C ILE A 88 7.78 6.01 -9.56
N ALA A 89 8.34 7.21 -9.55
CA ALA A 89 8.58 7.98 -10.76
C ALA A 89 9.51 7.25 -11.77
N ARG A 90 10.46 6.45 -11.29
CA ARG A 90 11.32 5.61 -12.15
C ARG A 90 10.62 4.35 -12.67
N ILE A 91 9.60 3.85 -11.98
CA ILE A 91 8.83 2.65 -12.36
C ILE A 91 7.69 3.00 -13.30
N ASN A 92 6.93 4.03 -12.95
CA ASN A 92 5.78 4.51 -13.71
C ASN A 92 5.66 6.03 -13.56
N PRO A 93 6.19 6.80 -14.51
CA PRO A 93 6.20 8.26 -14.45
C PRO A 93 4.81 8.89 -14.61
N PHE A 94 3.78 8.09 -14.91
CA PHE A 94 2.41 8.57 -15.15
C PHE A 94 1.55 8.54 -13.88
N VAL A 95 2.05 7.98 -12.77
CA VAL A 95 1.36 8.00 -11.48
C VAL A 95 1.59 9.34 -10.80
N ARG A 96 0.52 10.00 -10.40
CA ARG A 96 0.61 11.16 -9.52
C ARG A 96 0.84 10.69 -8.09
N VAL A 97 1.90 11.17 -7.46
CA VAL A 97 2.23 10.81 -6.08
C VAL A 97 2.15 12.05 -5.21
N GLN A 98 1.15 12.08 -4.32
CA GLN A 98 1.08 13.04 -3.23
C GLN A 98 1.74 12.41 -2.00
N THR A 99 2.50 13.18 -1.24
CA THR A 99 3.18 12.71 -0.03
C THR A 99 2.81 13.58 1.17
N LEU A 100 2.72 12.96 2.34
CA LEU A 100 2.59 13.64 3.62
C LEU A 100 3.57 13.01 4.60
N ASN A 101 4.59 13.78 5.00
CA ASN A 101 5.57 13.36 6.01
C ASN A 101 5.07 13.79 7.40
N GLU A 102 4.07 13.05 7.91
CA GLU A 102 3.43 13.34 9.20
C GLU A 102 2.91 12.05 9.84
N ARG A 103 2.96 12.00 11.19
CA ARG A 103 2.36 10.93 11.97
C ARG A 103 0.84 11.09 12.00
N LEU A 104 0.11 10.04 11.59
CA LEU A 104 -1.32 9.96 11.80
C LEU A 104 -1.65 9.74 13.27
N THR A 105 -2.60 10.50 13.78
CA THR A 105 -3.08 10.50 15.16
C THR A 105 -4.61 10.53 15.17
N ALA A 106 -5.23 10.24 16.32
CA ALA A 106 -6.68 10.32 16.47
C ALA A 106 -7.23 11.73 16.19
N GLN A 107 -6.40 12.79 16.35
CA GLN A 107 -6.80 14.18 16.12
C GLN A 107 -6.77 14.59 14.66
N ASN A 108 -5.88 13.99 13.83
CA ASN A 108 -5.68 14.44 12.45
C ASN A 108 -6.14 13.44 11.38
N VAL A 109 -6.28 12.15 11.70
CA VAL A 109 -6.54 11.07 10.72
C VAL A 109 -7.84 11.30 9.93
N ALA A 110 -8.90 11.73 10.59
CA ALA A 110 -10.19 11.97 9.94
C ALA A 110 -10.13 13.12 8.93
N GLU A 111 -9.42 14.20 9.25
CA GLU A 111 -9.25 15.35 8.36
C GLU A 111 -8.29 15.04 7.20
N ILE A 112 -7.15 14.40 7.48
CA ILE A 112 -6.16 14.03 6.45
C ILE A 112 -6.76 13.09 5.41
N LEU A 113 -7.55 12.11 5.85
CA LEU A 113 -8.13 11.10 4.98
C LEU A 113 -9.56 11.42 4.51
N LYS A 114 -10.08 12.62 4.76
CA LYS A 114 -11.50 12.97 4.48
C LYS A 114 -11.94 12.74 3.04
N ASN A 115 -11.03 12.89 2.08
CA ASN A 115 -11.31 12.73 0.66
C ASN A 115 -10.90 11.37 0.09
N GLU A 116 -10.36 10.48 0.93
CA GLU A 116 -9.86 9.18 0.49
C GLU A 116 -10.96 8.13 0.58
N ARG A 117 -11.23 7.44 -0.53
CA ARG A 117 -12.23 6.37 -0.59
C ARG A 117 -11.65 4.99 -0.31
N ILE A 118 -10.42 4.72 -0.80
CA ILE A 118 -9.73 3.45 -0.63
C ILE A 118 -8.45 3.71 0.15
N ILE A 119 -8.32 3.08 1.31
CA ILE A 119 -7.25 3.33 2.27
C ILE A 119 -6.61 1.99 2.64
N CYS A 120 -5.31 1.85 2.37
CA CYS A 120 -4.49 0.73 2.84
C CYS A 120 -3.85 1.10 4.18
N GLU A 121 -4.24 0.44 5.25
CA GLU A 121 -3.60 0.52 6.55
C GLU A 121 -2.40 -0.45 6.57
N CYS A 122 -1.20 0.11 6.72
CA CYS A 122 0.07 -0.61 6.63
C CYS A 122 0.98 -0.37 7.85
N PHE A 123 0.41 -0.03 9.00
CA PHE A 123 1.15 0.18 10.23
C PHE A 123 1.67 -1.15 10.82
N ASP A 124 2.73 -1.07 11.60
CA ASP A 124 3.25 -2.16 12.43
C ASP A 124 2.83 -2.02 13.90
N ASP A 125 2.47 -0.81 14.34
CA ASP A 125 2.01 -0.53 15.69
C ASP A 125 0.52 -0.86 15.89
N VAL A 126 0.22 -1.63 16.94
CA VAL A 126 -1.15 -2.07 17.26
C VAL A 126 -2.06 -0.89 17.61
N ALA A 127 -1.53 0.13 18.31
CA ALA A 127 -2.31 1.31 18.68
C ALA A 127 -2.66 2.15 17.45
N ALA A 128 -1.74 2.30 16.50
CA ALA A 128 -2.01 2.98 15.22
C ALA A 128 -3.05 2.24 14.38
N LYS A 129 -3.01 0.89 14.36
CA LYS A 129 -4.04 0.06 13.70
C LYS A 129 -5.42 0.27 14.32
N ALA A 130 -5.52 0.23 15.65
CA ALA A 130 -6.77 0.47 16.36
C ALA A 130 -7.29 1.89 16.07
N MET A 131 -6.44 2.88 16.15
CA MET A 131 -6.78 4.29 15.91
C MET A 131 -7.41 4.52 14.54
N ILE A 132 -6.82 4.00 13.46
CA ILE A 132 -7.39 4.19 12.11
C ILE A 132 -8.66 3.37 11.90
N PHE A 133 -8.76 2.20 12.52
CA PHE A 133 -9.96 1.38 12.49
C PHE A 133 -11.12 2.08 13.22
N ASP A 134 -10.88 2.65 14.40
CA ASP A 134 -11.88 3.39 15.17
C ASP A 134 -12.36 4.63 14.42
N ALA A 135 -11.45 5.32 13.73
CA ALA A 135 -11.77 6.52 12.97
C ALA A 135 -12.56 6.24 11.68
N LEU A 136 -12.30 5.12 11.00
CA LEU A 136 -12.79 4.88 9.64
C LEU A 136 -13.63 3.61 9.46
N GLY A 137 -13.53 2.63 10.35
CA GLY A 137 -14.12 1.30 10.18
C GLY A 137 -15.64 1.28 10.08
N GLY A 138 -16.33 2.31 10.60
CA GLY A 138 -17.79 2.48 10.51
C GLY A 138 -18.26 3.41 9.39
N THR A 139 -17.34 3.91 8.55
CA THR A 139 -17.65 4.85 7.47
C THR A 139 -17.99 4.13 6.16
N ASP A 140 -18.30 4.89 5.11
CA ASP A 140 -18.50 4.39 3.74
C ASP A 140 -17.19 4.18 2.96
N ARG A 141 -16.03 4.47 3.59
CA ARG A 141 -14.71 4.30 3.01
C ARG A 141 -14.24 2.85 3.12
N PHE A 142 -13.52 2.40 2.11
CA PHE A 142 -12.89 1.08 2.14
C PHE A 142 -11.57 1.13 2.91
N LEU A 143 -11.50 0.37 4.00
CA LEU A 143 -10.31 0.22 4.82
C LEU A 143 -9.72 -1.19 4.61
N ILE A 144 -8.50 -1.25 4.09
CA ILE A 144 -7.79 -2.50 3.78
C ILE A 144 -6.64 -2.65 4.77
N CYS A 145 -6.86 -3.44 5.81
CA CYS A 145 -5.90 -3.69 6.90
C CYS A 145 -5.03 -4.90 6.63
N ALA A 146 -3.94 -5.03 7.39
CA ALA A 146 -3.11 -6.23 7.42
C ALA A 146 -2.89 -6.73 8.85
N SER A 147 -2.95 -8.06 9.04
CA SER A 147 -2.72 -8.71 10.33
C SER A 147 -2.19 -10.12 10.16
N GLY A 148 -0.99 -10.37 10.68
CA GLY A 148 -0.32 -11.68 10.63
C GLY A 148 0.42 -11.95 9.32
N MET A 149 1.72 -11.64 9.31
CA MET A 149 2.64 -11.95 8.21
C MET A 149 4.07 -12.25 8.72
N ALA A 150 4.24 -12.40 10.03
CA ALA A 150 5.55 -12.65 10.62
C ALA A 150 6.03 -14.09 10.39
N GLY A 151 7.35 -14.28 10.44
CA GLY A 151 7.99 -15.57 10.27
C GLY A 151 8.01 -16.08 8.83
N GLY A 152 8.40 -17.35 8.68
CA GLY A 152 8.52 -18.08 7.40
C GLY A 152 7.47 -19.17 7.21
N GLY A 153 6.28 -19.04 7.84
CA GLY A 153 5.21 -20.04 7.72
C GLY A 153 4.61 -20.16 6.31
N ASP A 154 3.68 -21.09 6.12
CA ASP A 154 3.05 -21.36 4.83
C ASP A 154 2.39 -20.07 4.27
N ALA A 155 2.75 -19.74 3.05
CA ALA A 155 2.20 -18.60 2.32
C ALA A 155 0.69 -18.71 2.07
N ASN A 156 0.16 -19.93 1.93
CA ASN A 156 -1.28 -20.19 1.72
C ASN A 156 -2.15 -19.84 2.95
N GLU A 157 -1.55 -19.62 4.11
CA GLU A 157 -2.26 -19.10 5.29
C GLU A 157 -2.56 -17.60 5.19
N ILE A 158 -1.83 -16.85 4.37
CA ILE A 158 -2.12 -15.46 4.09
C ILE A 158 -3.38 -15.39 3.24
N ARG A 159 -4.44 -14.82 3.80
CA ARG A 159 -5.77 -14.74 3.17
C ARG A 159 -6.36 -13.36 3.34
N THR A 160 -7.29 -13.02 2.46
CA THR A 160 -8.14 -11.85 2.60
C THR A 160 -9.45 -12.27 3.25
N ALA A 161 -9.86 -11.56 4.30
CA ALA A 161 -11.17 -11.67 4.90
C ALA A 161 -11.88 -10.32 4.86
N ARG A 162 -13.19 -10.32 4.58
CA ARG A 162 -14.02 -9.12 4.66
C ARG A 162 -14.69 -9.09 6.04
N LEU A 163 -14.51 -7.98 6.76
CA LEU A 163 -15.13 -7.74 8.07
C LEU A 163 -16.18 -6.63 7.91
N GLY A 164 -17.45 -7.01 7.87
CA GLY A 164 -18.52 -6.07 7.63
C GLY A 164 -18.59 -5.55 6.19
N LYS A 165 -19.07 -4.33 5.99
CA LYS A 165 -19.37 -3.78 4.65
C LYS A 165 -18.11 -3.33 3.90
N ASN A 166 -17.24 -2.56 4.55
CA ASN A 166 -16.17 -1.81 3.88
C ASN A 166 -14.77 -2.07 4.48
N VAL A 167 -14.60 -3.08 5.33
CA VAL A 167 -13.34 -3.41 5.95
C VAL A 167 -12.83 -4.76 5.47
N PHE A 168 -11.57 -4.80 5.05
CA PHE A 168 -10.86 -6.02 4.63
C PHE A 168 -9.63 -6.21 5.52
N VAL A 169 -9.30 -7.46 5.83
CA VAL A 169 -8.08 -7.83 6.56
C VAL A 169 -7.32 -8.88 5.78
N CYS A 170 -6.08 -8.56 5.45
CA CYS A 170 -5.13 -9.43 4.75
C CYS A 170 -4.10 -9.98 5.74
N GLY A 171 -3.81 -11.28 5.69
CA GLY A 171 -2.85 -11.94 6.58
C GLY A 171 -3.37 -13.25 7.13
N ASP A 172 -2.54 -13.93 7.94
CA ASP A 172 -2.93 -15.18 8.61
C ASP A 172 -3.71 -14.93 9.92
N ARG A 173 -3.70 -13.68 10.42
CA ARG A 173 -4.38 -13.22 11.65
C ARG A 173 -3.91 -13.96 12.93
N LYS A 174 -2.76 -14.58 12.89
CA LYS A 174 -2.19 -15.38 14.00
C LYS A 174 -0.77 -14.97 14.32
N SER A 175 0.08 -14.81 13.29
CA SER A 175 1.50 -14.55 13.49
C SER A 175 1.74 -13.10 13.86
N ALA A 176 2.55 -12.89 14.90
CA ALA A 176 2.99 -11.58 15.34
C ALA A 176 4.53 -11.51 15.33
N ALA A 177 5.06 -10.31 15.06
CA ALA A 177 6.48 -10.08 15.23
C ALA A 177 6.84 -10.21 16.71
N ALA A 178 7.80 -11.09 17.01
CA ALA A 178 8.31 -11.32 18.36
C ALA A 178 9.81 -11.56 18.29
N GLN A 179 10.48 -11.57 19.44
CA GLN A 179 11.89 -11.90 19.50
C GLN A 179 12.13 -13.31 18.91
N GLY A 180 13.02 -13.40 17.92
CA GLY A 180 13.28 -14.64 17.16
C GLY A 180 12.30 -14.96 16.04
N VAL A 181 11.22 -14.20 15.92
CA VAL A 181 10.26 -14.29 14.79
C VAL A 181 10.38 -13.03 13.97
N GLY A 182 11.18 -13.07 12.91
CA GLY A 182 11.43 -11.92 12.05
C GLY A 182 10.26 -11.61 11.11
N LEU A 183 10.35 -10.45 10.47
CA LEU A 183 9.53 -10.10 9.30
C LEU A 183 10.34 -10.41 8.05
N LEU A 184 9.96 -11.45 7.32
CA LEU A 184 10.68 -11.93 6.14
C LEU A 184 10.02 -11.42 4.86
N ALA A 185 10.84 -10.94 3.93
CA ALA A 185 10.37 -10.27 2.72
C ALA A 185 9.30 -11.05 1.94
N PRO A 186 9.41 -12.37 1.69
CA PRO A 186 8.40 -13.09 0.90
C PRO A 186 7.00 -13.04 1.51
N ARG A 187 6.87 -13.32 2.81
CA ARG A 187 5.55 -13.30 3.48
C ARG A 187 4.96 -11.90 3.58
N VAL A 188 5.82 -10.91 3.87
CA VAL A 188 5.42 -9.48 3.86
C VAL A 188 4.93 -9.07 2.48
N ALA A 189 5.64 -9.43 1.42
CA ALA A 189 5.27 -9.13 0.04
C ALA A 189 3.94 -9.79 -0.36
N ILE A 190 3.70 -11.06 0.02
CA ILE A 190 2.44 -11.76 -0.24
C ILE A 190 1.28 -11.05 0.45
N CYS A 191 1.43 -10.66 1.72
CA CYS A 191 0.39 -9.95 2.44
C CYS A 191 0.10 -8.58 1.80
N ALA A 192 1.14 -7.84 1.42
CA ALA A 192 1.01 -6.56 0.69
C ALA A 192 0.34 -6.75 -0.68
N ALA A 193 0.63 -7.85 -1.38
CA ALA A 193 -0.02 -8.19 -2.65
C ALA A 193 -1.52 -8.46 -2.46
N HIS A 194 -1.93 -9.10 -1.37
CA HIS A 194 -3.34 -9.22 -1.01
C HIS A 194 -4.00 -7.84 -0.82
N GLN A 195 -3.36 -6.93 -0.06
CA GLN A 195 -3.91 -5.58 0.11
C GLN A 195 -4.02 -4.82 -1.22
N ALA A 196 -2.98 -4.86 -2.05
CA ALA A 196 -2.99 -4.22 -3.37
C ALA A 196 -4.08 -4.82 -4.27
N ASN A 197 -4.24 -6.15 -4.28
CA ASN A 197 -5.27 -6.82 -5.07
C ASN A 197 -6.70 -6.46 -4.62
N VAL A 198 -6.94 -6.33 -3.32
CA VAL A 198 -8.23 -5.82 -2.80
C VAL A 198 -8.49 -4.42 -3.32
N ALA A 199 -7.50 -3.51 -3.24
CA ALA A 199 -7.65 -2.15 -3.76
C ALA A 199 -7.99 -2.15 -5.27
N LEU A 200 -7.33 -2.98 -6.08
CA LEU A 200 -7.64 -3.12 -7.52
C LEU A 200 -9.07 -3.62 -7.74
N ARG A 201 -9.51 -4.65 -7.03
CA ARG A 201 -10.87 -5.18 -7.15
C ARG A 201 -11.93 -4.15 -6.81
N LEU A 202 -11.70 -3.34 -5.76
CA LEU A 202 -12.60 -2.24 -5.39
C LEU A 202 -12.66 -1.16 -6.48
N ILE A 203 -11.52 -0.82 -7.10
CA ILE A 203 -11.47 0.11 -8.22
C ILE A 203 -12.25 -0.42 -9.43
N LEU A 204 -12.17 -1.72 -9.69
CA LEU A 204 -12.83 -2.38 -10.82
C LEU A 204 -14.31 -2.72 -10.54
N GLY A 205 -14.83 -2.40 -9.35
CA GLY A 205 -16.21 -2.71 -8.96
C GLY A 205 -16.47 -4.18 -8.64
N GLU A 206 -15.41 -4.96 -8.39
CA GLU A 206 -15.49 -6.39 -8.06
C GLU A 206 -15.56 -6.60 -6.55
N GLU A 207 -16.56 -6.08 -5.89
CA GLU A 207 -16.71 -6.06 -4.43
C GLU A 207 -17.15 -7.41 -3.82
N GLY A 208 -17.20 -8.47 -4.58
CA GLY A 208 -17.69 -9.80 -4.16
C GLY A 208 -16.77 -10.53 -3.18
#